data_2091f743215f7ff6fa778686f51e34e9
#
_entry.id   2091f743215f7ff6fa778686f51e34e9
#
_cell.length_a   1.000
_cell.length_b   1.000
_cell.length_c   1.000
_cell.angle_alpha   90.00
_cell.angle_beta   90.00
_cell.angle_gamma   90.00
#
_symmetry.space_group_name_H-M   'P 1'
#
loop_
_entity.id
_entity.type
_entity.pdbx_description
1 polymer ?
#
loop_
_entity_poly.entity_id
_entity_poly.type
_entity_poly.pdbx_seq_one_letter_code
_entity_poly.pdbx_strand_id
1 'polypeptide(L)'
;MQSRPSTLWLAIALMMGAGATAQAAATRDQASSASEAAQGVQMVPTGKGYGVPAKAGQFAPQVESNLANGIDYHGGPVMKAAGGQNIYILWYGNWASQSPTGKTIVNDMIKNITGTPYYNINTTYYQKNDTTQNVKNKVTLKTQIDDVNKSLGSALSDAQIKQLVQDAITAGKFPADKKGIYFVLTTKDVTASSGFCTQYCGWHTHASMSGVDIKYSFVGDAARCIGSCAAQSTSPNDNPGVDGMNSVIMHEMEEAATDPDLNAWWQTSTGMENADKCAWTFGTQQTAPNGSKYNVQWGARKFLIQQNWVNANGGKCALAYP
;
A
#
# COMPACT_ATOMS: atom_id res chain seq x y z
N MET A 1 42.59 9.32 73.96
CA MET A 1 44.02 9.70 74.24
C MET A 1 44.70 9.81 72.88
N GLN A 2 45.11 11.03 72.62
CA GLN A 2 46.38 11.42 71.97
C GLN A 2 46.64 10.83 70.58
N SER A 3 47.00 11.52 69.57
CA SER A 3 47.36 12.89 69.23
C SER A 3 48.03 12.86 67.88
N ARG A 4 47.71 13.78 67.06
CA ARG A 4 48.39 14.40 65.89
C ARG A 4 49.93 14.10 65.66
N PRO A 5 50.57 14.54 64.55
CA PRO A 5 50.16 15.51 63.49
C PRO A 5 50.70 15.21 62.06
N SER A 6 50.13 15.95 61.13
CA SER A 6 50.62 16.69 59.97
C SER A 6 51.99 16.38 59.38
N THR A 7 52.12 16.28 58.08
CA THR A 7 53.02 17.13 57.27
C THR A 7 52.60 17.25 55.82
N LEU A 8 52.58 18.47 55.37
CA LEU A 8 52.36 19.01 54.04
C LEU A 8 53.70 18.92 53.25
N TRP A 9 53.68 18.41 52.04
CA TRP A 9 54.71 18.75 51.07
C TRP A 9 54.12 19.03 49.69
N LEU A 10 54.39 20.24 49.24
CA LEU A 10 54.16 20.84 47.96
C LEU A 10 55.19 20.32 46.95
N ALA A 11 54.77 19.88 45.76
CA ALA A 11 55.64 19.76 44.61
C ALA A 11 54.88 20.16 43.34
N ILE A 12 55.27 21.30 42.83
CA ILE A 12 55.00 21.83 41.50
C ILE A 12 55.91 21.11 40.52
N ALA A 13 55.37 20.56 39.46
CA ALA A 13 56.10 20.45 38.17
C ALA A 13 55.23 19.93 37.00
N LEU A 14 55.19 20.76 36.04
CA LEU A 14 55.22 20.64 34.58
C LEU A 14 53.93 20.22 33.90
N MET A 15 53.24 21.22 33.42
CA MET A 15 52.47 21.18 32.19
C MET A 15 53.43 21.17 31.00
N MET A 16 53.39 20.10 30.17
CA MET A 16 53.68 20.13 28.73
C MET A 16 53.29 18.77 28.12
N GLY A 17 52.42 18.79 27.10
CA GLY A 17 52.28 17.72 26.13
C GLY A 17 50.99 16.90 26.11
N ALA A 18 49.83 17.54 25.86
CA ALA A 18 48.65 16.81 25.43
C ALA A 18 47.78 17.71 24.50
N GLY A 19 48.40 18.22 23.45
CA GLY A 19 47.74 19.08 22.47
C GLY A 19 47.55 18.52 21.04
N ALA A 20 48.00 17.27 20.79
CA ALA A 20 48.02 16.74 19.41
C ALA A 20 47.08 15.53 19.15
N THR A 21 46.47 14.94 20.17
CA THR A 21 45.60 13.75 19.98
C THR A 21 44.09 14.03 19.95
N ALA A 22 43.66 15.18 20.44
CA ALA A 22 42.23 15.54 20.45
C ALA A 22 41.72 16.04 19.08
N GLN A 23 42.60 16.62 18.23
CA GLN A 23 42.20 17.12 16.91
C GLN A 23 42.08 16.01 15.84
N ALA A 24 42.79 14.88 15.99
CA ALA A 24 42.69 13.76 15.07
C ALA A 24 41.46 12.89 15.32
N ALA A 25 40.95 12.85 16.57
CA ALA A 25 39.70 12.13 16.89
C ALA A 25 38.46 12.92 16.46
N ALA A 26 38.45 14.25 16.64
CA ALA A 26 37.35 15.11 16.22
C ALA A 26 37.17 15.16 14.69
N THR A 27 38.26 15.06 13.92
CA THR A 27 38.18 15.00 12.44
C THR A 27 37.75 13.61 11.91
N ARG A 28 37.96 12.54 12.64
CA ARG A 28 37.43 11.23 12.25
C ARG A 28 35.96 11.08 12.53
N ASP A 29 35.45 11.58 13.64
CA ASP A 29 34.02 11.55 13.97
C ASP A 29 33.20 12.49 13.06
N GLN A 30 33.75 13.63 12.65
CA GLN A 30 33.10 14.50 11.67
C GLN A 30 33.13 13.93 10.24
N ALA A 31 34.16 13.18 9.88
CA ALA A 31 34.21 12.51 8.58
C ALA A 31 33.29 11.28 8.51
N SER A 32 33.11 10.54 9.62
CA SER A 32 32.15 9.44 9.70
C SER A 32 30.70 9.94 9.73
N SER A 33 30.41 11.01 10.47
CA SER A 33 29.08 11.62 10.50
C SER A 33 28.71 12.32 9.18
N ALA A 34 29.69 12.86 8.43
CA ALA A 34 29.46 13.43 7.12
C ALA A 34 29.25 12.34 6.03
N SER A 35 29.83 11.16 6.19
CA SER A 35 29.61 10.03 5.28
C SER A 35 28.28 9.28 5.56
N GLU A 36 27.80 9.27 6.80
CA GLU A 36 26.46 8.77 7.14
C GLU A 36 25.34 9.76 6.74
N ALA A 37 25.58 11.06 6.82
CA ALA A 37 24.63 12.07 6.36
C ALA A 37 24.49 12.16 4.82
N ALA A 38 25.39 11.53 4.06
CA ALA A 38 25.34 11.45 2.60
C ALA A 38 24.66 10.15 2.09
N GLN A 39 24.35 9.19 2.96
CA GLN A 39 23.43 8.11 2.65
C GLN A 39 22.02 8.66 2.85
N GLY A 40 21.36 9.03 1.74
CA GLY A 40 19.97 9.49 1.76
C GLY A 40 19.12 8.54 2.60
N VAL A 41 18.26 9.11 3.45
CA VAL A 41 17.31 8.33 4.24
C VAL A 41 16.54 7.45 3.27
N GLN A 42 16.71 6.13 3.36
CA GLN A 42 15.96 5.19 2.56
C GLN A 42 14.51 5.23 3.06
N MET A 43 13.60 5.72 2.22
CA MET A 43 12.17 5.67 2.50
C MET A 43 11.70 4.22 2.30
N VAL A 44 10.90 3.72 3.22
CA VAL A 44 10.25 2.42 3.11
C VAL A 44 8.74 2.60 2.94
N PRO A 45 8.06 1.72 2.21
CA PRO A 45 6.61 1.80 2.05
C PRO A 45 5.91 1.68 3.40
N THR A 46 4.81 2.38 3.53
CA THR A 46 3.94 2.30 4.72
C THR A 46 2.73 1.41 4.48
N GLY A 47 2.50 0.99 3.23
CA GLY A 47 1.31 0.29 2.76
C GLY A 47 0.03 1.13 2.81
N LYS A 48 0.13 2.44 3.03
CA LYS A 48 -1.05 3.33 3.18
C LYS A 48 -1.32 4.20 1.96
N GLY A 49 -0.96 3.76 0.78
CA GLY A 49 -1.26 4.42 -0.47
C GLY A 49 -0.96 5.93 -0.52
N TYR A 50 -0.79 6.46 -1.69
CA TYR A 50 -0.52 7.87 -1.87
C TYR A 50 -1.80 8.70 -1.67
N GLY A 51 -1.79 9.52 -0.63
CA GLY A 51 -2.91 10.20 0.01
C GLY A 51 -4.00 10.80 -0.87
N VAL A 52 -5.07 11.25 -0.22
CA VAL A 52 -6.17 11.96 -0.87
C VAL A 52 -5.66 13.20 -1.62
N PRO A 53 -6.22 13.56 -2.80
CA PRO A 53 -5.89 14.80 -3.49
C PRO A 53 -6.06 16.00 -2.56
N ALA A 54 -5.11 16.92 -2.55
CA ALA A 54 -5.07 18.06 -1.63
C ALA A 54 -6.31 18.99 -1.72
N LYS A 55 -7.11 18.89 -2.78
CA LYS A 55 -8.40 19.59 -2.94
C LYS A 55 -9.38 18.77 -3.78
N ALA A 56 -10.60 18.64 -3.31
CA ALA A 56 -11.70 18.09 -4.11
C ALA A 56 -11.80 18.81 -5.48
N GLY A 57 -11.78 18.03 -6.56
CA GLY A 57 -11.86 18.55 -7.94
C GLY A 57 -10.52 18.95 -8.58
N GLN A 58 -9.42 18.94 -7.88
CA GLN A 58 -8.08 19.05 -8.44
C GLN A 58 -7.40 17.68 -8.45
N PHE A 59 -7.82 16.84 -9.39
CA PHE A 59 -6.98 15.75 -9.86
C PHE A 59 -5.86 16.38 -10.70
N ALA A 60 -4.92 17.07 -10.05
CA ALA A 60 -3.67 17.34 -10.70
C ALA A 60 -3.03 15.97 -10.92
N PRO A 61 -2.71 15.58 -12.18
CA PRO A 61 -1.76 14.51 -12.37
C PRO A 61 -0.58 14.87 -11.49
N GLN A 62 -0.19 13.98 -10.59
CA GLN A 62 1.11 14.10 -9.93
C GLN A 62 2.08 14.14 -11.10
N VAL A 63 2.58 15.34 -11.37
CA VAL A 63 3.51 15.53 -12.48
C VAL A 63 4.66 14.61 -12.18
N GLU A 64 4.87 13.65 -13.03
CA GLU A 64 5.95 12.67 -13.05
C GLU A 64 7.33 13.36 -13.05
N SER A 65 7.64 14.14 -12.02
CA SER A 65 8.86 14.92 -11.99
C SER A 65 10.12 14.07 -11.76
N ASN A 66 9.99 12.71 -11.69
CA ASN A 66 11.14 11.83 -11.55
C ASN A 66 10.91 10.41 -12.10
N LEU A 67 10.45 10.28 -13.33
CA LEU A 67 10.42 9.00 -14.06
C LEU A 67 11.81 8.37 -14.26
N ALA A 68 12.89 9.14 -14.06
CA ALA A 68 14.26 8.68 -14.26
C ALA A 68 14.70 7.59 -13.26
N ASN A 69 14.05 7.51 -12.09
CA ASN A 69 14.34 6.52 -11.07
C ASN A 69 13.14 5.58 -10.96
N GLY A 70 13.21 4.43 -11.62
CA GLY A 70 12.21 3.38 -11.58
C GLY A 70 11.84 2.92 -10.18
N ILE A 71 11.09 1.82 -10.10
CA ILE A 71 10.87 1.10 -8.85
C ILE A 71 12.00 0.08 -8.70
N ASP A 72 12.62 0.02 -7.52
CA ASP A 72 13.79 -0.81 -7.24
C ASP A 72 13.38 -2.08 -6.49
N TYR A 73 14.12 -3.18 -6.75
CA TYR A 73 13.94 -4.43 -6.00
C TYR A 73 14.80 -4.44 -4.73
N HIS A 74 14.18 -4.62 -3.57
CA HIS A 74 14.81 -4.58 -2.25
C HIS A 74 15.00 -5.95 -1.59
N GLY A 75 14.72 -7.03 -2.32
CA GLY A 75 15.07 -8.39 -1.89
C GLY A 75 13.92 -9.22 -1.32
N GLY A 76 12.78 -8.62 -1.04
CA GLY A 76 11.59 -9.30 -0.51
C GLY A 76 10.89 -10.22 -1.50
N PRO A 77 9.87 -10.97 -1.06
CA PRO A 77 9.09 -11.83 -1.92
C PRO A 77 8.11 -11.03 -2.78
N VAL A 78 7.68 -11.62 -3.91
CA VAL A 78 6.48 -11.24 -4.65
C VAL A 78 5.49 -12.39 -4.65
N MET A 79 4.20 -12.13 -4.92
CA MET A 79 3.18 -13.18 -4.97
C MET A 79 3.25 -13.97 -6.29
N LYS A 80 4.28 -14.79 -6.44
CA LYS A 80 4.66 -15.53 -7.67
C LYS A 80 4.03 -16.91 -7.84
N ALA A 81 3.13 -17.34 -6.97
CA ALA A 81 2.53 -18.67 -7.04
C ALA A 81 1.89 -18.95 -8.41
N ALA A 82 2.13 -20.10 -9.01
CA ALA A 82 1.62 -20.47 -10.34
C ALA A 82 0.08 -20.40 -10.45
N GLY A 83 -0.63 -20.57 -9.31
CA GLY A 83 -2.10 -20.41 -9.22
C GLY A 83 -2.55 -18.95 -9.13
N GLY A 84 -1.62 -17.99 -9.08
CA GLY A 84 -1.91 -16.57 -8.87
C GLY A 84 -2.32 -16.24 -7.44
N GLN A 85 -3.00 -15.11 -7.27
CA GLN A 85 -3.47 -14.59 -6.00
C GLN A 85 -4.90 -15.04 -5.72
N ASN A 86 -5.18 -15.42 -4.48
CA ASN A 86 -6.52 -15.73 -3.99
C ASN A 86 -7.08 -14.52 -3.24
N ILE A 87 -8.26 -14.05 -3.58
CA ILE A 87 -8.89 -12.90 -2.95
C ILE A 87 -9.99 -13.35 -2.00
N TYR A 88 -9.87 -12.97 -0.75
CA TYR A 88 -10.85 -13.18 0.30
C TYR A 88 -11.44 -11.85 0.69
N ILE A 89 -12.76 -11.77 0.95
CA ILE A 89 -13.41 -10.51 1.28
C ILE A 89 -14.23 -10.64 2.55
N LEU A 90 -13.95 -9.77 3.51
CA LEU A 90 -14.82 -9.50 4.64
C LEU A 90 -15.61 -8.21 4.35
N TRP A 91 -16.92 -8.39 4.13
CA TRP A 91 -17.86 -7.30 3.93
C TRP A 91 -18.31 -6.76 5.27
N TYR A 92 -17.77 -5.62 5.68
CA TYR A 92 -18.02 -5.02 6.98
C TYR A 92 -19.09 -3.93 6.89
N GLY A 93 -20.20 -4.12 7.59
CA GLY A 93 -21.40 -3.26 7.56
C GLY A 93 -22.55 -3.83 6.73
N ASN A 94 -23.69 -3.14 6.73
CA ASN A 94 -24.90 -3.58 6.04
C ASN A 94 -24.89 -3.15 4.57
N TRP A 95 -24.17 -3.88 3.74
CA TRP A 95 -24.06 -3.64 2.31
C TRP A 95 -25.40 -3.70 1.57
N ALA A 96 -26.32 -4.59 2.01
CA ALA A 96 -27.62 -4.73 1.38
C ALA A 96 -28.46 -3.46 1.47
N SER A 97 -28.36 -2.70 2.57
CA SER A 97 -29.09 -1.44 2.74
C SER A 97 -28.30 -0.22 2.26
N GLN A 98 -26.97 -0.23 2.43
CA GLN A 98 -26.12 0.95 2.17
C GLN A 98 -25.67 1.05 0.71
N SER A 99 -25.46 -0.08 0.05
CA SER A 99 -24.97 -0.18 -1.32
C SER A 99 -25.40 -1.53 -1.94
N PRO A 100 -26.70 -1.68 -2.32
CA PRO A 100 -27.26 -2.98 -2.74
C PRO A 100 -26.53 -3.63 -3.93
N THR A 101 -25.99 -2.84 -4.84
CA THR A 101 -25.23 -3.31 -6.01
C THR A 101 -23.72 -3.49 -5.73
N GLY A 102 -23.25 -2.99 -4.60
CA GLY A 102 -21.83 -2.84 -4.33
C GLY A 102 -21.04 -4.15 -4.40
N LYS A 103 -21.52 -5.18 -3.72
CA LYS A 103 -20.87 -6.50 -3.74
C LYS A 103 -20.78 -7.09 -5.15
N THR A 104 -21.84 -6.93 -5.95
CA THR A 104 -21.87 -7.43 -7.32
C THR A 104 -20.87 -6.72 -8.20
N ILE A 105 -20.78 -5.39 -8.09
CA ILE A 105 -19.84 -4.57 -8.88
C ILE A 105 -18.39 -4.96 -8.57
N VAL A 106 -18.01 -5.05 -7.28
CA VAL A 106 -16.66 -5.48 -6.86
C VAL A 106 -16.37 -6.92 -7.31
N ASN A 107 -17.31 -7.83 -7.12
CA ASN A 107 -17.14 -9.24 -7.51
C ASN A 107 -16.95 -9.39 -9.02
N ASP A 108 -17.70 -8.64 -9.83
CA ASP A 108 -17.58 -8.65 -11.28
C ASP A 108 -16.21 -8.11 -11.73
N MET A 109 -15.69 -7.07 -11.08
CA MET A 109 -14.34 -6.58 -11.31
C MET A 109 -13.31 -7.69 -11.04
N ILE A 110 -13.26 -8.24 -9.83
CA ILE A 110 -12.24 -9.22 -9.42
C ILE A 110 -12.31 -10.49 -10.27
N LYS A 111 -13.50 -10.94 -10.64
CA LYS A 111 -13.68 -12.15 -11.48
C LYS A 111 -13.18 -11.98 -12.91
N ASN A 112 -13.13 -10.76 -13.42
CA ASN A 112 -12.82 -10.50 -14.83
C ASN A 112 -11.44 -9.86 -15.07
N ILE A 113 -10.62 -9.64 -14.04
CA ILE A 113 -9.27 -9.04 -14.23
C ILE A 113 -8.20 -10.06 -14.63
N THR A 114 -8.39 -11.35 -14.33
CA THR A 114 -7.45 -12.42 -14.71
C THR A 114 -7.19 -12.41 -16.22
N GLY A 115 -5.92 -12.42 -16.60
CA GLY A 115 -5.53 -12.47 -18.01
C GLY A 115 -5.71 -11.15 -18.75
N THR A 116 -6.16 -10.08 -18.10
CA THR A 116 -6.27 -8.77 -18.76
C THR A 116 -4.89 -8.15 -19.00
N PRO A 117 -4.72 -7.33 -20.04
CA PRO A 117 -3.50 -6.56 -20.22
C PRO A 117 -3.19 -5.61 -19.05
N TYR A 118 -4.22 -5.17 -18.32
CA TYR A 118 -4.05 -4.33 -17.13
C TYR A 118 -3.35 -5.13 -16.01
N TYR A 119 -3.89 -6.26 -15.58
CA TYR A 119 -3.28 -7.05 -14.50
C TYR A 119 -1.95 -7.68 -14.92
N ASN A 120 -1.70 -7.78 -16.25
CA ASN A 120 -0.43 -8.23 -16.80
C ASN A 120 0.74 -7.28 -16.48
N ILE A 121 0.48 -6.03 -16.14
CA ILE A 121 1.50 -5.07 -15.67
C ILE A 121 2.28 -5.66 -14.49
N ASN A 122 1.62 -6.36 -13.57
CA ASN A 122 2.25 -6.95 -12.40
C ASN A 122 3.26 -8.05 -12.73
N THR A 123 3.20 -8.64 -13.92
CA THR A 123 4.20 -9.64 -14.37
C THR A 123 5.57 -9.04 -14.62
N THR A 124 5.69 -7.72 -14.69
CA THR A 124 6.98 -7.02 -14.78
C THR A 124 7.73 -6.95 -13.43
N TYR A 125 7.12 -7.44 -12.35
CA TYR A 125 7.69 -7.53 -11.01
C TYR A 125 8.05 -8.97 -10.67
N TYR A 126 9.29 -9.20 -10.24
CA TYR A 126 9.85 -10.55 -10.06
C TYR A 126 10.76 -10.59 -8.83
N GLN A 127 11.07 -11.80 -8.38
CA GLN A 127 11.88 -12.06 -7.20
C GLN A 127 13.31 -12.44 -7.59
N LYS A 128 14.30 -12.01 -6.79
CA LYS A 128 15.72 -12.40 -6.93
C LYS A 128 16.34 -12.08 -8.30
N ASN A 129 15.92 -11.01 -8.93
CA ASN A 129 16.34 -10.65 -10.29
C ASN A 129 16.14 -11.77 -11.33
N ASP A 130 15.18 -12.65 -11.10
CA ASP A 130 14.81 -13.77 -11.97
C ASP A 130 13.39 -13.55 -12.50
N THR A 131 13.29 -13.16 -13.76
CA THR A 131 12.01 -12.86 -14.42
C THR A 131 11.06 -14.06 -14.51
N THR A 132 11.56 -15.30 -14.33
CA THR A 132 10.71 -16.49 -14.26
C THR A 132 9.93 -16.58 -12.93
N GLN A 133 10.42 -15.89 -11.88
CA GLN A 133 9.81 -15.78 -10.56
C GLN A 133 8.94 -14.53 -10.40
N ASN A 134 8.18 -14.20 -11.44
CA ASN A 134 7.33 -13.02 -11.49
C ASN A 134 5.94 -13.25 -10.88
N VAL A 135 5.28 -12.15 -10.53
CA VAL A 135 3.84 -12.12 -10.23
C VAL A 135 3.07 -12.71 -11.43
N LYS A 136 2.03 -13.50 -11.17
CA LYS A 136 1.25 -14.15 -12.24
C LYS A 136 -0.01 -13.36 -12.55
N ASN A 137 -0.31 -13.19 -13.83
CA ASN A 137 -1.54 -12.56 -14.32
C ASN A 137 -2.76 -13.46 -14.06
N LYS A 138 -3.00 -13.76 -12.77
CA LYS A 138 -4.09 -14.63 -12.36
C LYS A 138 -4.59 -14.28 -10.96
N VAL A 139 -5.86 -14.01 -10.87
CA VAL A 139 -6.58 -13.69 -9.63
C VAL A 139 -7.77 -14.64 -9.51
N THR A 140 -8.06 -15.12 -8.32
CA THR A 140 -9.21 -15.97 -8.05
C THR A 140 -9.98 -15.45 -6.86
N LEU A 141 -11.21 -15.00 -7.07
CA LEU A 141 -12.13 -14.67 -5.98
C LEU A 141 -12.50 -15.94 -5.22
N LYS A 142 -12.25 -15.93 -3.92
CA LYS A 142 -12.51 -17.06 -3.02
C LYS A 142 -13.66 -16.76 -2.06
N THR A 143 -13.52 -17.23 -0.82
CA THR A 143 -14.54 -17.09 0.22
C THR A 143 -14.79 -15.63 0.54
N GLN A 144 -16.05 -15.29 0.72
CA GLN A 144 -16.51 -14.00 1.20
C GLN A 144 -17.37 -14.22 2.43
N ILE A 145 -17.23 -13.36 3.43
CA ILE A 145 -18.01 -13.38 4.66
C ILE A 145 -18.58 -11.99 4.96
N ASP A 146 -19.66 -11.96 5.70
CA ASP A 146 -20.35 -10.75 6.10
C ASP A 146 -20.22 -10.49 7.61
N ASP A 147 -19.93 -9.26 7.98
CA ASP A 147 -20.12 -8.71 9.32
C ASP A 147 -21.12 -7.55 9.25
N VAL A 148 -22.40 -7.90 9.09
CA VAL A 148 -23.49 -6.95 8.90
C VAL A 148 -23.66 -6.00 10.08
N ASN A 149 -23.40 -6.51 11.29
CA ASN A 149 -23.62 -5.81 12.55
C ASN A 149 -22.42 -4.95 13.00
N LYS A 150 -21.33 -4.97 12.23
CA LYS A 150 -20.11 -4.22 12.57
C LYS A 150 -19.60 -4.59 13.99
N SER A 151 -19.15 -5.83 14.13
CA SER A 151 -18.80 -6.44 15.43
C SER A 151 -17.80 -5.64 16.27
N LEU A 152 -16.95 -4.82 15.61
CA LEU A 152 -15.98 -3.93 16.25
C LEU A 152 -16.35 -2.44 16.17
N GLY A 153 -17.61 -2.13 15.83
CA GLY A 153 -18.14 -0.77 15.74
C GLY A 153 -17.93 -0.09 14.39
N SER A 154 -18.29 1.20 14.29
CA SER A 154 -18.22 1.97 13.04
C SER A 154 -17.02 2.89 12.92
N ALA A 155 -16.08 2.83 13.86
CA ALA A 155 -14.80 3.52 13.81
C ALA A 155 -13.69 2.49 14.09
N LEU A 156 -13.03 2.01 13.05
CA LEU A 156 -12.03 0.96 13.15
C LEU A 156 -10.62 1.55 13.30
N SER A 157 -9.82 1.00 14.18
CA SER A 157 -8.38 1.16 14.16
C SER A 157 -7.73 0.12 13.23
N ASP A 158 -6.48 0.35 12.82
CA ASP A 158 -5.72 -0.63 12.02
C ASP A 158 -5.58 -1.98 12.77
N ALA A 159 -5.44 -1.94 14.10
CA ALA A 159 -5.42 -3.14 14.93
C ALA A 159 -6.74 -3.90 14.89
N GLN A 160 -7.88 -3.21 14.86
CA GLN A 160 -9.19 -3.83 14.73
C GLN A 160 -9.42 -4.41 13.34
N ILE A 161 -8.91 -3.75 12.28
CA ILE A 161 -8.97 -4.30 10.91
C ILE A 161 -8.16 -5.60 10.83
N LYS A 162 -6.96 -5.63 11.41
CA LYS A 162 -6.18 -6.87 11.57
C LYS A 162 -6.96 -7.93 12.35
N GLN A 163 -7.59 -7.53 13.45
CA GLN A 163 -8.37 -8.42 14.32
C GLN A 163 -9.52 -9.10 13.56
N LEU A 164 -10.25 -8.36 12.69
CA LEU A 164 -11.33 -8.93 11.87
C LEU A 164 -10.84 -10.09 10.99
N VAL A 165 -9.69 -9.93 10.35
CA VAL A 165 -9.10 -10.99 9.50
C VAL A 165 -8.61 -12.15 10.36
N GLN A 166 -7.92 -11.86 11.47
CA GLN A 166 -7.43 -12.88 12.40
C GLN A 166 -8.57 -13.72 12.97
N ASP A 167 -9.66 -13.09 13.40
CA ASP A 167 -10.82 -13.77 13.96
C ASP A 167 -11.53 -14.65 12.93
N ALA A 168 -11.64 -14.16 11.69
CA ALA A 168 -12.22 -14.93 10.60
C ALA A 168 -11.39 -16.19 10.29
N ILE A 169 -10.05 -16.09 10.33
CA ILE A 169 -9.14 -17.24 10.15
C ILE A 169 -9.25 -18.19 11.35
N THR A 170 -9.20 -17.67 12.57
CA THR A 170 -9.27 -18.49 13.79
C THR A 170 -10.60 -19.24 13.90
N ALA A 171 -11.69 -18.61 13.47
CA ALA A 171 -13.02 -19.23 13.42
C ALA A 171 -13.22 -20.20 12.24
N GLY A 172 -12.20 -20.42 11.40
CA GLY A 172 -12.29 -21.28 10.22
C GLY A 172 -13.18 -20.74 9.11
N LYS A 173 -13.62 -19.47 9.17
CA LYS A 173 -14.41 -18.81 8.12
C LYS A 173 -13.55 -18.46 6.91
N PHE A 174 -12.27 -18.14 7.13
CA PHE A 174 -11.23 -18.03 6.10
C PHE A 174 -10.15 -19.08 6.35
N PRO A 175 -9.55 -19.66 5.31
CA PRO A 175 -8.31 -20.43 5.48
C PRO A 175 -7.15 -19.49 5.78
N ALA A 176 -6.09 -19.95 6.45
CA ALA A 176 -4.81 -19.23 6.51
C ALA A 176 -4.02 -19.53 5.22
N ASP A 177 -4.19 -18.71 4.20
CA ASP A 177 -3.63 -18.91 2.87
C ASP A 177 -2.52 -17.89 2.56
N LYS A 178 -1.27 -18.35 2.46
CA LYS A 178 -0.12 -17.51 2.11
C LYS A 178 -0.16 -16.91 0.69
N LYS A 179 -1.08 -17.39 -0.18
CA LYS A 179 -1.35 -16.85 -1.52
C LYS A 179 -2.56 -15.89 -1.50
N GLY A 180 -3.14 -15.67 -0.34
CA GLY A 180 -4.34 -14.86 -0.13
C GLY A 180 -4.01 -13.40 0.07
N ILE A 181 -4.86 -12.53 -0.48
CA ILE A 181 -5.00 -11.12 -0.08
C ILE A 181 -6.40 -11.01 0.52
N TYR A 182 -6.47 -10.55 1.78
CA TYR A 182 -7.69 -10.49 2.56
C TYR A 182 -8.17 -9.04 2.66
N PHE A 183 -9.21 -8.71 1.92
CA PHE A 183 -9.80 -7.38 1.93
C PHE A 183 -10.85 -7.24 3.03
N VAL A 184 -10.72 -6.21 3.85
CA VAL A 184 -11.79 -5.70 4.71
C VAL A 184 -12.41 -4.50 3.98
N LEU A 185 -13.60 -4.73 3.39
CA LEU A 185 -14.33 -3.74 2.61
C LEU A 185 -15.49 -3.18 3.44
N THR A 186 -15.50 -1.88 3.70
CA THR A 186 -16.44 -1.28 4.64
C THR A 186 -17.50 -0.43 3.96
N THR A 187 -18.73 -0.42 4.50
CA THR A 187 -19.79 0.49 4.07
C THR A 187 -19.46 1.95 4.41
N LYS A 188 -20.12 2.90 3.73
CA LYS A 188 -19.89 4.36 3.87
C LYS A 188 -20.09 4.91 5.29
N ASP A 189 -20.79 4.22 6.17
CA ASP A 189 -21.02 4.60 7.56
C ASP A 189 -19.91 4.13 8.52
N VAL A 190 -18.87 3.45 7.99
CA VAL A 190 -17.69 3.04 8.73
C VAL A 190 -16.53 3.96 8.40
N THR A 191 -15.73 4.32 9.42
CA THR A 191 -14.47 5.07 9.26
C THR A 191 -13.28 4.26 9.77
N ALA A 192 -12.08 4.63 9.33
CA ALA A 192 -10.84 4.13 9.93
C ALA A 192 -10.10 5.31 10.58
N SER A 193 -9.79 5.15 11.87
CA SER A 193 -9.27 6.24 12.71
C SER A 193 -7.85 6.70 12.34
N SER A 194 -7.12 5.91 11.55
CA SER A 194 -5.77 6.22 11.09
C SER A 194 -5.72 7.16 9.88
N GLY A 195 -6.87 7.60 9.34
CA GLY A 195 -6.91 8.65 8.32
C GLY A 195 -7.70 8.36 7.04
N PHE A 196 -8.59 7.36 7.04
CA PHE A 196 -9.49 7.14 5.90
C PHE A 196 -10.28 8.40 5.54
N CYS A 197 -10.35 8.74 4.27
CA CYS A 197 -10.92 9.97 3.69
C CYS A 197 -10.08 11.25 3.86
N THR A 198 -9.07 11.26 4.70
CA THR A 198 -8.26 12.47 4.98
C THR A 198 -6.78 12.29 4.64
N GLN A 199 -6.26 11.10 4.73
CA GLN A 199 -4.87 10.77 4.44
C GLN A 199 -4.73 9.66 3.39
N TYR A 200 -5.70 8.73 3.34
CA TYR A 200 -5.69 7.61 2.41
C TYR A 200 -7.13 7.18 2.07
N CYS A 201 -7.28 6.38 1.01
CA CYS A 201 -8.55 5.76 0.59
C CYS A 201 -8.56 4.25 0.84
N GLY A 202 -7.40 3.62 0.89
CA GLY A 202 -7.14 2.24 1.25
C GLY A 202 -5.72 2.09 1.75
N TRP A 203 -5.35 0.88 2.16
CA TRP A 203 -3.99 0.47 2.49
C TRP A 203 -3.89 -1.06 2.50
N HIS A 204 -2.67 -1.56 2.27
CA HIS A 204 -2.34 -2.97 2.45
C HIS A 204 -1.19 -3.13 3.44
N THR A 205 -1.06 -4.33 3.99
CA THR A 205 0.05 -4.73 4.84
C THR A 205 0.02 -6.25 5.05
N HIS A 206 0.92 -6.76 5.90
CA HIS A 206 0.97 -8.16 6.27
C HIS A 206 1.10 -8.37 7.78
N ALA A 207 0.77 -9.56 8.23
CA ALA A 207 1.03 -9.98 9.61
C ALA A 207 1.01 -11.49 9.73
N SER A 208 1.75 -12.03 10.71
CA SER A 208 1.60 -13.43 11.09
C SER A 208 0.25 -13.66 11.75
N MET A 209 -0.57 -14.54 11.16
CA MET A 209 -1.87 -14.96 11.68
C MET A 209 -1.95 -16.49 11.61
N SER A 210 -2.18 -17.14 12.76
CA SER A 210 -2.19 -18.60 12.87
C SER A 210 -0.91 -19.27 12.30
N GLY A 211 0.24 -18.63 12.49
CA GLY A 211 1.54 -19.14 12.00
C GLY A 211 1.80 -18.96 10.50
N VAL A 212 0.91 -18.29 9.79
CA VAL A 212 1.04 -17.97 8.36
C VAL A 212 1.16 -16.46 8.20
N ASP A 213 2.05 -16.02 7.33
CA ASP A 213 2.17 -14.62 6.94
C ASP A 213 1.03 -14.26 5.98
N ILE A 214 0.09 -13.46 6.46
CA ILE A 214 -1.17 -13.09 5.81
C ILE A 214 -1.08 -11.66 5.29
N LYS A 215 -1.38 -11.47 4.00
CA LYS A 215 -1.49 -10.16 3.35
C LYS A 215 -2.93 -9.69 3.49
N TYR A 216 -3.14 -8.51 4.02
CA TYR A 216 -4.48 -7.97 4.18
C TYR A 216 -4.55 -6.48 3.87
N SER A 217 -5.73 -6.04 3.51
CA SER A 217 -5.99 -4.69 3.03
C SER A 217 -7.30 -4.16 3.60
N PHE A 218 -7.34 -2.86 3.81
CA PHE A 218 -8.55 -2.10 4.10
C PHE A 218 -8.88 -1.21 2.90
N VAL A 219 -10.14 -1.23 2.47
CA VAL A 219 -10.66 -0.22 1.54
C VAL A 219 -12.08 0.16 1.97
N GLY A 220 -12.31 1.46 2.18
CA GLY A 220 -13.62 1.98 2.54
C GLY A 220 -14.46 2.37 1.32
N ASP A 221 -15.80 2.29 1.45
CA ASP A 221 -16.70 2.80 0.41
C ASP A 221 -16.49 4.31 0.24
N ALA A 222 -16.02 4.70 -0.94
CA ALA A 222 -15.76 6.09 -1.28
C ALA A 222 -17.02 7.00 -1.25
N ALA A 223 -18.22 6.43 -1.16
CA ALA A 223 -19.45 7.20 -0.92
C ALA A 223 -19.40 8.03 0.38
N ARG A 224 -18.52 7.66 1.33
CA ARG A 224 -18.25 8.45 2.53
C ARG A 224 -17.57 9.79 2.21
N CYS A 225 -16.75 9.84 1.20
CA CYS A 225 -15.89 10.98 0.86
C CYS A 225 -15.58 10.99 -0.65
N ILE A 226 -16.59 11.12 -1.46
CA ILE A 226 -16.49 11.10 -2.94
C ILE A 226 -15.43 12.09 -3.44
N GLY A 227 -15.36 13.28 -2.87
CA GLY A 227 -14.39 14.30 -3.28
C GLY A 227 -12.92 13.95 -2.97
N SER A 228 -12.68 12.96 -2.13
CA SER A 228 -11.32 12.52 -1.76
C SER A 228 -10.96 11.15 -2.33
N CYS A 229 -11.93 10.23 -2.39
CA CYS A 229 -11.64 8.81 -2.69
C CYS A 229 -12.34 8.29 -3.96
N ALA A 230 -12.89 9.17 -4.80
CA ALA A 230 -13.39 8.82 -6.11
C ALA A 230 -12.93 9.84 -7.16
N ALA A 231 -12.61 9.36 -8.35
CA ALA A 231 -12.16 10.21 -9.47
C ALA A 231 -13.31 11.03 -10.10
N GLN A 232 -14.55 10.68 -9.82
CA GLN A 232 -15.73 11.34 -10.32
C GLN A 232 -16.94 11.10 -9.42
N SER A 233 -17.90 12.00 -9.44
CA SER A 233 -19.15 11.89 -8.68
C SER A 233 -20.26 11.12 -9.40
N THR A 234 -20.09 10.83 -10.68
CA THR A 234 -20.91 9.93 -11.49
C THR A 234 -20.17 8.61 -11.70
N SER A 235 -20.86 7.55 -12.11
CA SER A 235 -20.19 6.29 -12.34
C SER A 235 -20.81 5.47 -13.45
N PRO A 236 -20.02 4.66 -14.18
CA PRO A 236 -20.55 3.80 -15.24
C PRO A 236 -21.42 2.64 -14.73
N ASN A 237 -21.40 2.37 -13.43
CA ASN A 237 -22.19 1.30 -12.79
C ASN A 237 -23.28 1.84 -11.84
N ASP A 238 -23.61 3.14 -11.95
CA ASP A 238 -24.63 3.83 -11.14
C ASP A 238 -24.38 3.74 -9.61
N ASN A 239 -23.11 3.56 -9.23
CA ASN A 239 -22.68 3.51 -7.84
C ASN A 239 -21.29 4.18 -7.68
N PRO A 240 -21.24 5.52 -7.63
CA PRO A 240 -19.97 6.25 -7.65
C PRO A 240 -19.04 5.93 -6.46
N GLY A 241 -19.62 5.62 -5.29
CA GLY A 241 -18.82 5.20 -4.14
C GLY A 241 -18.07 3.90 -4.39
N VAL A 242 -18.76 2.88 -4.87
CA VAL A 242 -18.16 1.57 -5.16
C VAL A 242 -17.26 1.62 -6.40
N ASP A 243 -17.60 2.41 -7.42
CA ASP A 243 -16.71 2.57 -8.56
C ASP A 243 -15.40 3.28 -8.18
N GLY A 244 -15.45 4.29 -7.31
CA GLY A 244 -14.25 4.88 -6.71
C GLY A 244 -13.47 3.87 -5.87
N MET A 245 -14.16 3.11 -5.03
CA MET A 245 -13.58 2.04 -4.23
C MET A 245 -12.89 0.96 -5.08
N ASN A 246 -13.42 0.62 -6.25
CA ASN A 246 -12.82 -0.37 -7.15
C ASN A 246 -11.43 0.06 -7.63
N SER A 247 -11.21 1.34 -7.91
CA SER A 247 -9.89 1.85 -8.28
C SER A 247 -8.89 1.70 -7.12
N VAL A 248 -9.35 1.90 -5.89
CA VAL A 248 -8.53 1.71 -4.68
C VAL A 248 -8.28 0.22 -4.41
N ILE A 249 -9.28 -0.66 -4.57
CA ILE A 249 -9.10 -2.11 -4.46
C ILE A 249 -8.03 -2.61 -5.43
N MET A 250 -8.03 -2.09 -6.68
CA MET A 250 -7.00 -2.45 -7.65
C MET A 250 -5.62 -1.96 -7.22
N HIS A 251 -5.50 -0.72 -6.72
CA HIS A 251 -4.28 -0.16 -6.17
C HIS A 251 -3.67 -1.09 -5.11
N GLU A 252 -4.41 -1.37 -4.05
CA GLU A 252 -3.94 -2.19 -2.94
C GLU A 252 -3.66 -3.65 -3.33
N MET A 253 -4.42 -4.17 -4.29
CA MET A 253 -4.21 -5.54 -4.80
C MET A 253 -2.89 -5.68 -5.57
N GLU A 254 -2.55 -4.67 -6.37
CA GLU A 254 -1.33 -4.65 -7.18
C GLU A 254 -0.10 -4.47 -6.31
N GLU A 255 -0.15 -3.59 -5.33
CA GLU A 255 0.91 -3.40 -4.36
C GLU A 255 1.12 -4.64 -3.50
N ALA A 256 0.05 -5.21 -2.92
CA ALA A 256 0.15 -6.46 -2.18
C ALA A 256 0.68 -7.63 -3.03
N ALA A 257 0.50 -7.62 -4.36
CA ALA A 257 1.05 -8.65 -5.24
C ALA A 257 2.55 -8.46 -5.51
N THR A 258 3.03 -7.22 -5.63
CA THR A 258 4.40 -6.87 -6.00
C THR A 258 5.30 -6.62 -4.80
N ASP A 259 4.73 -6.18 -3.67
CA ASP A 259 5.42 -5.91 -2.41
C ASP A 259 4.63 -6.41 -1.18
N PRO A 260 4.31 -7.72 -1.11
CA PRO A 260 3.40 -8.28 -0.11
C PRO A 260 3.83 -8.09 1.34
N ASP A 261 5.12 -7.89 1.59
CA ASP A 261 5.73 -7.80 2.92
C ASP A 261 6.41 -6.44 3.15
N LEU A 262 6.11 -5.44 2.30
CA LEU A 262 6.67 -4.09 2.34
C LEU A 262 8.21 -4.07 2.31
N ASN A 263 8.81 -4.99 1.53
CA ASN A 263 10.26 -5.18 1.45
C ASN A 263 10.74 -5.69 0.08
N ALA A 264 9.91 -5.58 -0.98
CA ALA A 264 10.25 -6.09 -2.32
C ALA A 264 10.42 -4.99 -3.38
N TRP A 265 9.39 -4.28 -3.77
CA TRP A 265 9.44 -3.36 -4.90
C TRP A 265 8.86 -1.98 -4.59
N TRP A 266 9.73 -0.99 -4.37
CA TRP A 266 9.37 0.42 -4.22
C TRP A 266 10.47 1.35 -4.73
N GLN A 267 10.15 2.61 -4.90
CA GLN A 267 11.11 3.65 -5.23
C GLN A 267 11.90 4.05 -3.98
N THR A 268 13.20 3.79 -3.96
CA THR A 268 14.10 4.00 -2.81
C THR A 268 14.02 5.42 -2.22
N SER A 269 13.84 6.43 -3.07
CA SER A 269 13.85 7.83 -2.64
C SER A 269 12.54 8.31 -2.02
N THR A 270 11.41 7.62 -2.26
CA THR A 270 10.08 8.10 -1.86
C THR A 270 9.28 7.08 -1.05
N GLY A 271 9.63 5.80 -1.11
CA GLY A 271 8.82 4.70 -0.58
C GLY A 271 7.59 4.37 -1.42
N MET A 272 7.43 4.99 -2.60
CA MET A 272 6.28 4.75 -3.47
C MET A 272 6.34 3.37 -4.12
N GLU A 273 5.25 2.63 -4.04
CA GLU A 273 5.05 1.36 -4.71
C GLU A 273 4.52 1.55 -6.16
N ASN A 274 4.19 0.47 -6.83
CA ASN A 274 3.83 0.51 -8.25
C ASN A 274 2.54 1.30 -8.53
N ALA A 275 1.52 1.16 -7.70
CA ALA A 275 0.27 1.88 -7.88
C ALA A 275 0.38 3.34 -7.39
N ASP A 276 1.15 3.59 -6.33
CA ASP A 276 1.46 4.91 -5.82
C ASP A 276 2.06 5.85 -6.87
N LYS A 277 3.03 5.34 -7.65
CA LYS A 277 3.66 6.13 -8.72
C LYS A 277 2.68 6.61 -9.78
N CYS A 278 1.56 5.94 -9.90
CA CYS A 278 0.51 6.24 -10.89
C CYS A 278 -0.80 6.68 -10.22
N ALA A 279 -0.75 7.01 -8.92
CA ALA A 279 -1.93 7.40 -8.17
C ALA A 279 -2.67 8.56 -8.85
N TRP A 280 -4.01 8.41 -8.98
CA TRP A 280 -4.90 9.40 -9.60
C TRP A 280 -4.63 9.72 -11.07
N THR A 281 -3.81 8.93 -11.77
CA THR A 281 -3.66 8.99 -13.22
C THR A 281 -4.55 7.95 -13.89
N PHE A 282 -5.32 8.34 -14.92
CA PHE A 282 -6.34 7.47 -15.52
C PHE A 282 -6.11 7.24 -17.02
N GLY A 283 -5.08 7.83 -17.61
CA GLY A 283 -4.77 7.71 -19.03
C GLY A 283 -5.93 8.15 -19.92
N THR A 284 -6.06 7.53 -21.08
CA THR A 284 -7.14 7.82 -22.04
C THR A 284 -8.47 7.32 -21.50
N GLN A 285 -9.45 8.22 -21.42
CA GLN A 285 -10.78 7.93 -20.90
C GLN A 285 -11.82 7.99 -22.03
N GLN A 286 -12.85 7.18 -21.88
CA GLN A 286 -14.06 7.20 -22.70
C GLN A 286 -15.25 7.72 -21.87
N THR A 287 -16.35 8.05 -22.54
CA THR A 287 -17.57 8.53 -21.88
C THR A 287 -18.69 7.50 -22.06
N ALA A 288 -19.29 7.08 -20.96
CA ALA A 288 -20.46 6.23 -20.93
C ALA A 288 -21.74 7.05 -21.30
N PRO A 289 -22.86 6.39 -21.67
CA PRO A 289 -24.10 7.10 -22.04
C PRO A 289 -24.65 8.03 -20.96
N ASN A 290 -24.41 7.75 -19.69
CA ASN A 290 -24.79 8.59 -18.55
C ASN A 290 -23.81 9.74 -18.24
N GLY A 291 -22.81 9.97 -19.13
CA GLY A 291 -21.82 11.04 -19.01
C GLY A 291 -20.62 10.69 -18.13
N SER A 292 -20.64 9.57 -17.41
CA SER A 292 -19.50 9.13 -16.57
C SER A 292 -18.30 8.71 -17.42
N LYS A 293 -17.10 8.82 -16.83
CA LYS A 293 -15.85 8.39 -17.48
C LYS A 293 -15.51 6.96 -17.12
N TYR A 294 -14.86 6.25 -18.07
CA TYR A 294 -14.28 4.94 -17.86
C TYR A 294 -13.04 4.78 -18.77
N ASN A 295 -12.16 3.88 -18.43
CA ASN A 295 -10.95 3.60 -19.21
C ASN A 295 -10.71 2.10 -19.45
N VAL A 296 -11.37 1.23 -18.71
CA VAL A 296 -11.31 -0.22 -18.92
C VAL A 296 -12.73 -0.81 -18.95
N GLN A 297 -12.86 -1.93 -19.65
CA GLN A 297 -14.06 -2.76 -19.63
C GLN A 297 -13.65 -4.20 -19.36
N TRP A 298 -14.18 -4.76 -18.25
CA TRP A 298 -13.94 -6.14 -17.84
C TRP A 298 -15.27 -6.88 -17.72
N GLY A 299 -15.42 -7.95 -18.50
CA GLY A 299 -16.70 -8.57 -18.67
C GLY A 299 -17.73 -7.60 -19.25
N ALA A 300 -18.90 -7.50 -18.60
CA ALA A 300 -19.97 -6.60 -19.01
C ALA A 300 -19.86 -5.18 -18.40
N ARG A 301 -18.91 -4.95 -17.48
CA ARG A 301 -18.83 -3.67 -16.74
C ARG A 301 -17.69 -2.78 -17.23
N LYS A 302 -17.93 -1.49 -17.13
CA LYS A 302 -16.95 -0.44 -17.38
C LYS A 302 -16.49 0.15 -16.06
N PHE A 303 -15.19 0.45 -15.96
CA PHE A 303 -14.59 1.02 -14.75
C PHE A 303 -13.68 2.18 -15.10
N LEU A 304 -13.52 3.11 -14.18
CA LEU A 304 -12.46 4.11 -14.22
C LEU A 304 -11.40 3.71 -13.18
N ILE A 305 -10.35 3.06 -13.65
CA ILE A 305 -9.27 2.52 -12.81
C ILE A 305 -8.01 3.34 -13.04
N GLN A 306 -7.29 3.67 -11.98
CA GLN A 306 -6.00 4.34 -12.11
C GLN A 306 -5.01 3.49 -12.91
N GLN A 307 -4.03 4.12 -13.53
CA GLN A 307 -2.90 3.44 -14.17
C GLN A 307 -2.03 2.77 -13.11
N ASN A 308 -1.26 1.78 -13.54
CA ASN A 308 -0.24 1.15 -12.71
C ASN A 308 1.13 1.26 -13.39
N TRP A 309 2.22 1.20 -12.61
CA TRP A 309 3.57 1.32 -13.11
C TRP A 309 4.04 0.03 -13.78
N VAL A 310 4.33 0.12 -15.08
CA VAL A 310 5.01 -0.96 -15.83
C VAL A 310 6.49 -0.91 -15.52
N ASN A 311 7.03 -1.92 -14.84
CA ASN A 311 8.45 -1.97 -14.48
C ASN A 311 9.31 -2.62 -15.58
N ALA A 312 9.10 -2.21 -16.81
CA ALA A 312 9.82 -2.68 -18.00
C ALA A 312 10.00 -1.54 -19.00
N ASN A 313 11.01 -1.66 -19.86
CA ASN A 313 11.26 -0.72 -20.98
C ASN A 313 11.37 0.76 -20.56
N GLY A 314 12.02 1.02 -19.43
CA GLY A 314 12.24 2.37 -18.91
C GLY A 314 11.16 2.85 -17.94
N GLY A 315 10.12 2.07 -17.71
CA GLY A 315 9.05 2.37 -16.76
C GLY A 315 8.07 3.43 -17.24
N LYS A 316 6.78 3.23 -16.98
CA LYS A 316 5.72 4.22 -17.23
C LYS A 316 4.41 3.83 -16.53
N CYS A 317 3.56 4.80 -16.27
CA CYS A 317 2.16 4.54 -15.91
C CYS A 317 1.37 4.08 -17.16
N ALA A 318 0.64 2.98 -17.03
CA ALA A 318 -0.13 2.43 -18.14
C ALA A 318 -1.43 1.75 -17.67
N LEU A 319 -2.34 1.52 -18.63
CA LEU A 319 -3.56 0.71 -18.44
C LEU A 319 -3.39 -0.70 -19.05
N ALA A 320 -2.23 -1.00 -19.61
CA ALA A 320 -1.98 -2.28 -20.25
C ALA A 320 -0.48 -2.57 -20.39
N TYR A 321 -0.14 -3.85 -20.27
CA TYR A 321 1.14 -4.42 -20.67
C TYR A 321 0.86 -5.67 -21.52
N PRO A 322 1.58 -5.89 -22.66
CA PRO A 322 1.33 -7.00 -23.59
C PRO A 322 1.43 -8.39 -22.99
#